data_9b9f0caf94df0ed7ef728dc1fb09caae
#
_entry.id   9b9f0caf94df0ed7ef728dc1fb09caae
#
_cell.length_a   1.000
_cell.length_b   1.000
_cell.length_c   1.000
_cell.angle_alpha   90.00
_cell.angle_beta   90.00
_cell.angle_gamma   90.00
#
_symmetry.space_group_name_H-M   'P 1'
#
loop_
_entity.id
_entity.type
_entity.pdbx_description
1 polymer ?
#
loop_
_entity_poly.entity_id
_entity_poly.type
_entity_poly.pdbx_seq_one_letter_code
_entity_poly.pdbx_strand_id
1 'polypeptide(L)'
;MLLSALVDAGADRQAVLRGIESLGIPGIVLQWQPVQKYGFRALGMTLEHPADQVHRGLREIEPMVDRVDASPSAKDLAIRIFRRIAKAEAKVHGCAIEEVHFH
;
A
#
# COMPACT_ATOMS: atom_id res chain seq x y z
N MET A 1 -0.92 10.26 0.84
CA MET A 1 -0.21 11.28 1.66
C MET A 1 1.11 10.76 2.22
N LEU A 2 1.14 9.67 3.02
CA LEU A 2 2.39 9.17 3.62
C LEU A 2 3.46 8.85 2.59
N LEU A 3 3.13 8.10 1.52
CA LEU A 3 4.09 7.72 0.49
C LEU A 3 4.69 8.94 -0.24
N SER A 4 3.87 9.93 -0.58
CA SER A 4 4.35 11.16 -1.21
C SER A 4 5.23 11.97 -0.27
N ALA A 5 4.93 12.02 1.02
CA ALA A 5 5.77 12.68 2.01
C ALA A 5 7.14 12.00 2.17
N LEU A 6 7.18 10.67 2.17
CA LEU A 6 8.44 9.91 2.23
C LEU A 6 9.30 10.15 0.98
N VAL A 7 8.69 10.17 -0.21
CA VAL A 7 9.41 10.46 -1.46
C VAL A 7 9.88 11.92 -1.51
N ASP A 8 9.09 12.87 -1.04
CA ASP A 8 9.50 14.29 -0.94
C ASP A 8 10.63 14.49 0.07
N ALA A 9 10.69 13.65 1.11
CA ALA A 9 11.78 13.62 2.09
C ALA A 9 13.05 12.90 1.59
N GLY A 10 13.05 12.32 0.39
CA GLY A 10 14.23 11.72 -0.24
C GLY A 10 14.20 10.21 -0.40
N ALA A 11 13.09 9.54 -0.16
CA ALA A 11 12.97 8.12 -0.50
C ALA A 11 13.11 7.90 -2.01
N ASP A 12 13.78 6.81 -2.41
CA ASP A 12 14.01 6.48 -3.81
C ASP A 12 12.69 6.20 -4.54
N ARG A 13 12.31 7.15 -5.39
CA ARG A 13 11.09 7.07 -6.20
C ARG A 13 11.05 5.84 -7.11
N GLN A 14 12.18 5.45 -7.68
CA GLN A 14 12.28 4.30 -8.57
C GLN A 14 12.12 2.99 -7.80
N ALA A 15 12.67 2.89 -6.59
CA ALA A 15 12.47 1.74 -5.72
C ALA A 15 10.99 1.59 -5.32
N VAL A 16 10.31 2.71 -5.03
CA VAL A 16 8.86 2.70 -4.74
C VAL A 16 8.06 2.21 -5.94
N LEU A 17 8.36 2.70 -7.15
CA LEU A 17 7.67 2.27 -8.37
C LEU A 17 7.88 0.77 -8.63
N ARG A 18 9.12 0.28 -8.58
CA ARG A 18 9.40 -1.17 -8.75
C ARG A 18 8.64 -2.02 -7.72
N GLY A 19 8.60 -1.59 -6.46
CA GLY A 19 7.85 -2.29 -5.43
C GLY A 19 6.35 -2.39 -5.77
N ILE A 20 5.74 -1.30 -6.23
CA ILE A 20 4.32 -1.28 -6.61
C ILE A 20 4.07 -2.12 -7.87
N GLU A 21 4.90 -2.01 -8.90
CA GLU A 21 4.79 -2.81 -10.13
C GLU A 21 4.92 -4.31 -9.85
N SER A 22 5.80 -4.68 -8.92
CA SER A 22 6.01 -6.09 -8.52
C SER A 22 4.82 -6.74 -7.82
N LEU A 23 3.83 -5.96 -7.36
CA LEU A 23 2.55 -6.48 -6.87
C LEU A 23 1.76 -7.22 -7.96
N GLY A 24 2.04 -6.93 -9.24
CA GLY A 24 1.39 -7.59 -10.36
C GLY A 24 -0.10 -7.28 -10.50
N ILE A 25 -0.55 -6.14 -9.97
CA ILE A 25 -1.94 -5.70 -10.11
C ILE A 25 -2.04 -4.92 -11.43
N PRO A 26 -2.79 -5.41 -12.42
CA PRO A 26 -2.89 -4.74 -13.71
C PRO A 26 -3.60 -3.40 -13.60
N GLY A 27 -3.19 -2.44 -14.42
CA GLY A 27 -3.86 -1.13 -14.54
C GLY A 27 -3.57 -0.15 -13.39
N ILE A 28 -2.61 -0.45 -12.50
CA ILE A 28 -2.12 0.53 -11.53
C ILE A 28 -1.17 1.51 -12.24
N VAL A 29 -1.49 2.80 -12.15
CA VAL A 29 -0.65 3.89 -12.62
C VAL A 29 -0.39 4.86 -11.47
N LEU A 30 0.88 5.07 -11.17
CA LEU A 30 1.30 6.01 -10.13
C LEU A 30 1.94 7.23 -10.78
N GLN A 31 1.40 8.41 -10.49
CA GLN A 31 1.91 9.68 -11.02
C GLN A 31 2.30 10.61 -9.87
N TRP A 32 3.43 11.29 -10.03
CA TRP A 32 3.95 12.25 -9.09
C TRP A 32 3.91 13.65 -9.71
N GLN A 33 3.44 14.63 -8.94
CA GLN A 33 3.37 16.01 -9.42
C GLN A 33 3.72 16.99 -8.29
N PRO A 34 4.47 18.05 -8.60
CA PRO A 34 4.65 19.14 -7.63
C PRO A 34 3.31 19.82 -7.40
N VAL A 35 3.00 20.09 -6.14
CA VAL A 35 1.78 20.80 -5.73
C VAL A 35 2.13 21.90 -4.74
N GLN A 36 1.26 22.91 -4.64
CA GLN A 36 1.32 23.90 -3.58
C GLN A 36 0.13 23.76 -2.64
N LYS A 37 0.40 23.77 -1.33
CA LYS A 37 -0.61 23.78 -0.29
C LYS A 37 -0.33 24.92 0.67
N TYR A 38 -1.23 25.89 0.72
CA TYR A 38 -1.09 27.10 1.58
C TYR A 38 0.26 27.82 1.44
N GLY A 39 0.79 27.91 0.22
CA GLY A 39 2.08 28.52 -0.09
C GLY A 39 3.32 27.63 0.11
N PHE A 40 3.16 26.43 0.64
CA PHE A 40 4.24 25.45 0.77
C PHE A 40 4.33 24.55 -0.45
N ARG A 41 5.58 24.32 -0.92
CA ARG A 41 5.88 23.29 -1.92
C ARG A 41 5.68 21.91 -1.31
N ALA A 42 5.02 21.02 -2.03
CA ALA A 42 4.84 19.63 -1.64
C ALA A 42 4.83 18.73 -2.88
N LEU A 43 4.97 17.43 -2.67
CA LEU A 43 4.82 16.41 -3.70
C LEU A 43 3.43 15.78 -3.58
N GLY A 44 2.63 15.91 -4.64
CA GLY A 44 1.37 15.18 -4.80
C GLY A 44 1.59 13.82 -5.45
N MET A 45 0.70 12.90 -5.18
CA MET A 45 0.67 11.59 -5.80
C MET A 45 -0.77 11.26 -6.21
N THR A 46 -0.94 10.82 -7.44
CA THR A 46 -2.19 10.26 -7.95
C THR A 46 -1.97 8.77 -8.21
N LEU A 47 -2.89 7.95 -7.73
CA LEU A 47 -2.94 6.53 -7.99
C LEU A 47 -4.21 6.24 -8.81
N GLU A 48 -4.02 5.82 -10.05
CA GLU A 48 -5.10 5.27 -10.86
C GLU A 48 -5.10 3.75 -10.69
N HIS A 49 -6.26 3.18 -10.53
CA HIS A 49 -6.45 1.74 -10.43
C HIS A 49 -7.78 1.34 -11.09
N PRO A 50 -7.88 0.13 -11.65
CA PRO A 50 -9.17 -0.37 -12.13
C PRO A 50 -10.18 -0.39 -10.99
N ALA A 51 -11.46 -0.18 -11.33
CA ALA A 51 -12.57 -0.26 -10.38
C ALA A 51 -12.87 -1.73 -9.97
N ASP A 52 -11.84 -2.48 -9.68
CA ASP A 52 -11.95 -3.89 -9.35
C ASP A 52 -12.26 -4.01 -7.85
N GLN A 53 -13.48 -4.42 -7.52
CA GLN A 53 -13.92 -4.65 -6.13
C GLN A 53 -13.51 -6.06 -5.66
N VAL A 54 -12.25 -6.40 -5.82
CA VAL A 54 -11.75 -7.68 -5.29
C VAL A 54 -11.54 -7.53 -3.79
N HIS A 55 -12.39 -8.18 -3.02
CA HIS A 55 -12.19 -8.32 -1.58
C HIS A 55 -11.01 -9.27 -1.32
N ARG A 56 -9.96 -8.76 -0.67
CA ARG A 56 -8.76 -9.55 -0.34
C ARG A 56 -8.64 -9.67 1.17
N GLY A 57 -8.56 -10.90 1.65
CA GLY A 57 -8.19 -11.19 3.03
C GLY A 57 -6.68 -11.36 3.21
N LEU A 58 -6.24 -11.66 4.43
CA LEU A 58 -4.82 -11.89 4.72
C LEU A 58 -4.23 -13.03 3.88
N ARG A 59 -5.03 -14.07 3.59
CA ARG A 59 -4.61 -15.23 2.80
C ARG A 59 -4.16 -14.84 1.38
N GLU A 60 -4.77 -13.82 0.80
CA GLU A 60 -4.42 -13.29 -0.53
C GLU A 60 -3.30 -12.25 -0.44
N ILE A 61 -3.32 -11.41 0.61
CA ILE A 61 -2.37 -10.30 0.77
C ILE A 61 -0.97 -10.79 1.14
N GLU A 62 -0.84 -11.76 2.05
CA GLU A 62 0.48 -12.23 2.50
C GLU A 62 1.34 -12.76 1.34
N PRO A 63 0.84 -13.64 0.44
CA PRO A 63 1.61 -14.05 -0.74
C PRO A 63 1.93 -12.92 -1.73
N MET A 64 1.08 -11.89 -1.79
CA MET A 64 1.37 -10.70 -2.61
C MET A 64 2.56 -9.93 -2.04
N VAL A 65 2.57 -9.70 -0.72
CA VAL A 65 3.68 -9.03 -0.02
C VAL A 65 4.99 -9.81 -0.18
N ASP A 66 4.95 -11.14 -0.10
CA ASP A 66 6.14 -11.98 -0.26
C ASP A 66 6.79 -11.84 -1.64
N ARG A 67 6.01 -11.54 -2.67
CA ARG A 67 6.51 -11.33 -4.05
C ARG A 67 6.99 -9.92 -4.36
N VAL A 68 6.71 -8.95 -3.49
CA VAL A 68 7.11 -7.55 -3.72
C VAL A 68 8.63 -7.43 -3.83
N ASP A 69 9.10 -6.62 -4.75
CA ASP A 69 10.52 -6.23 -4.83
C ASP A 69 10.84 -5.25 -3.69
N ALA A 70 11.11 -5.80 -2.52
CA ALA A 70 11.45 -5.07 -1.32
C ALA A 70 12.35 -5.90 -0.40
N SER A 71 13.00 -5.23 0.57
CA SER A 71 13.84 -5.91 1.55
C SER A 71 13.02 -6.86 2.44
N PRO A 72 13.62 -7.94 2.98
CA PRO A 72 12.94 -8.85 3.89
C PRO A 72 12.32 -8.13 5.11
N SER A 73 13.02 -7.13 5.64
CA SER A 73 12.52 -6.33 6.77
C SER A 73 11.31 -5.48 6.41
N ALA A 74 11.26 -4.94 5.19
CA ALA A 74 10.10 -4.20 4.70
C ALA A 74 8.89 -5.11 4.51
N LYS A 75 9.09 -6.30 3.97
CA LYS A 75 8.02 -7.32 3.83
C LYS A 75 7.47 -7.76 5.19
N ASP A 76 8.34 -8.07 6.15
CA ASP A 76 7.93 -8.42 7.51
C ASP A 76 7.13 -7.29 8.16
N LEU A 77 7.59 -6.05 8.02
CA LEU A 77 6.85 -4.89 8.54
C LEU A 77 5.48 -4.75 7.90
N ALA A 78 5.37 -4.91 6.58
CA ALA A 78 4.09 -4.85 5.86
C ALA A 78 3.11 -5.92 6.36
N ILE A 79 3.55 -7.17 6.49
CA ILE A 79 2.71 -8.28 7.01
C ILE A 79 2.25 -7.98 8.43
N ARG A 80 3.12 -7.50 9.30
CA ARG A 80 2.75 -7.12 10.67
C ARG A 80 1.71 -6.01 10.71
N ILE A 81 1.81 -5.03 9.81
CA ILE A 81 0.80 -3.96 9.71
C ILE A 81 -0.54 -4.54 9.29
N PHE A 82 -0.60 -5.34 8.22
CA PHE A 82 -1.84 -5.96 7.76
C PHE A 82 -2.48 -6.84 8.82
N ARG A 83 -1.70 -7.69 9.50
CA ARG A 83 -2.20 -8.53 10.61
C ARG A 83 -2.74 -7.70 11.78
N ARG A 84 -2.11 -6.57 12.08
CA ARG A 84 -2.59 -5.68 13.14
C ARG A 84 -3.91 -5.02 12.78
N ILE A 85 -4.06 -4.57 11.53
CA ILE A 85 -5.32 -4.01 11.02
C ILE A 85 -6.40 -5.09 11.04
N ALA A 86 -6.14 -6.28 10.48
CA ALA A 86 -7.10 -7.38 10.47
C ALA A 86 -7.58 -7.75 11.88
N LYS A 87 -6.68 -7.78 12.86
CA LYS A 87 -7.04 -8.06 14.25
C LYS A 87 -7.95 -6.97 14.84
N ALA A 88 -7.71 -5.72 14.51
CA ALA A 88 -8.55 -4.61 14.95
C ALA A 88 -9.94 -4.66 14.29
N GLU A 89 -10.01 -4.88 13.00
CA GLU A 89 -11.24 -5.03 12.22
C GLU A 89 -12.07 -6.21 12.71
N ALA A 90 -11.46 -7.39 12.89
CA ALA A 90 -12.12 -8.57 13.44
C ALA A 90 -12.78 -8.29 14.80
N LYS A 91 -12.08 -7.54 15.66
CA LYS A 91 -12.61 -7.15 16.97
C LYS A 91 -13.79 -6.19 16.86
N VAL A 92 -13.71 -5.21 15.95
CA VAL A 92 -14.78 -4.20 15.75
C VAL A 92 -16.02 -4.85 15.15
N HIS A 93 -15.84 -5.73 14.17
CA HIS A 93 -16.94 -6.39 13.47
C HIS A 93 -17.45 -7.68 14.15
N GLY A 94 -16.75 -8.16 15.19
CA GLY A 94 -17.13 -9.38 15.90
C GLY A 94 -17.04 -10.64 15.05
N CYS A 95 -16.11 -10.69 14.11
CA CYS A 95 -15.88 -11.81 13.20
C CYS A 95 -14.50 -12.47 13.41
N ALA A 96 -14.25 -13.61 12.77
CA ALA A 96 -12.93 -14.23 12.76
C ALA A 96 -11.95 -13.40 11.90
N ILE A 97 -10.66 -13.44 12.21
CA ILE A 97 -9.64 -12.68 11.49
C ILE A 97 -9.54 -13.09 10.01
N GLU A 98 -9.86 -14.34 9.72
CA GLU A 98 -9.90 -14.92 8.37
C GLU A 98 -11.06 -14.39 7.52
N GLU A 99 -12.07 -13.81 8.14
CA GLU A 99 -13.26 -13.23 7.49
C GLU A 99 -13.08 -11.73 7.20
N VAL A 100 -11.98 -11.13 7.67
CA VAL A 100 -11.69 -9.72 7.41
C VAL A 100 -11.25 -9.53 5.96
N HIS A 101 -11.88 -8.57 5.30
CA HIS A 101 -11.54 -8.15 3.93
C HIS A 101 -11.02 -6.72 3.92
N PHE A 102 -9.97 -6.50 3.14
CA PHE A 102 -9.39 -5.17 2.91
C PHE A 102 -9.92 -4.59 1.60
N HIS A 103 -10.29 -3.32 1.63
CA HIS A 103 -10.80 -2.56 0.50
C HIS A 103 -9.76 -1.60 -0.07
#